data_5565bc4653c2e1b8adca513a8e5d135a
#
_entry.id   5565bc4653c2e1b8adca513a8e5d135a
#
_cell.length_a   1.000
_cell.length_b   1.000
_cell.length_c   1.000
_cell.angle_alpha   90.00
_cell.angle_beta   90.00
_cell.angle_gamma   90.00
#
_symmetry.space_group_name_H-M   'P 1'
#
loop_
_entity.id
_entity.type
_entity.pdbx_description
1 polymer ?
#
loop_
_entity_poly.entity_id
_entity_poly.type
_entity_poly.pdbx_seq_one_letter_code
_entity_poly.pdbx_strand_id
1 'polypeptide(L)'
;MLVSSTHNHEGPDVIGMWGRNQYSYGVNDKYVKEVIGRCVDLVKDSAAAMVENVSVSYGTAEDASLLRDTRQPAALDAVLRVLVFSSRSGKKVGLLVQWNSHPEAMGPQNKLITADFPWATVGELRKRYQCPVAYFTGAVGGLMAPPAGPTTFEYTKKHGIQVAGLAVKAVEAARPLKLTPMGVEARLLYLPVTNRLYRLGLSMGVLRRERFVSTGDPYRKGQPMSGKNSGERMTIETEVACLQLGELSLAAIPGELYPELVYGKFQEPADPAADFPNAPLEPTIRQVLGERKWMLFGLSNDEVGYLIPKRQWDTRKPYAYGREKAQYGEANSCGPEAAMIVMKGFARCVAGQGPAEKRGQGGRAPGGDPAEQD
;
A
#
# COMPACT_ATOMS: atom_id res chain seq x y z
N MET A 1 15.15 0.57 -1.09
CA MET A 1 14.43 1.80 -0.68
C MET A 1 12.96 1.47 -0.72
N LEU A 2 12.16 1.93 0.23
CA LEU A 2 10.71 1.80 0.23
C LEU A 2 10.10 3.19 0.10
N VAL A 3 9.23 3.36 -0.88
CA VAL A 3 8.44 4.58 -1.10
C VAL A 3 6.97 4.20 -1.00
N SER A 4 6.21 4.90 -0.18
CA SER A 4 4.77 4.68 -0.03
C SER A 4 4.04 6.01 -0.21
N SER A 5 2.97 6.00 -0.98
CA SER A 5 2.11 7.18 -1.18
C SER A 5 1.02 7.22 -0.10
N THR A 6 0.62 8.43 0.28
CA THR A 6 -0.53 8.63 1.18
C THR A 6 -1.86 8.43 0.48
N HIS A 7 -1.85 8.31 -0.84
CA HIS A 7 -3.04 8.18 -1.69
C HIS A 7 -3.98 9.39 -1.61
N ASN A 8 -3.41 10.57 -1.51
CA ASN A 8 -4.17 11.81 -1.47
C ASN A 8 -4.87 12.07 -2.82
N HIS A 9 -6.18 12.35 -2.78
CA HIS A 9 -7.03 12.58 -3.96
C HIS A 9 -7.06 14.05 -4.42
N GLU A 10 -6.48 14.97 -3.67
CA GLU A 10 -6.46 16.41 -3.98
C GLU A 10 -5.09 16.93 -4.39
N GLY A 11 -4.21 16.04 -4.86
CA GLY A 11 -2.90 16.36 -5.41
C GLY A 11 -2.89 16.36 -6.94
N PRO A 12 -1.79 16.81 -7.58
CA PRO A 12 -1.60 16.64 -9.01
C PRO A 12 -1.53 15.16 -9.42
N ASP A 13 -2.07 14.84 -10.60
CA ASP A 13 -2.03 13.49 -11.17
C ASP A 13 -0.59 13.03 -11.40
N VAL A 14 -0.24 11.88 -10.86
CA VAL A 14 1.06 11.20 -11.04
C VAL A 14 0.92 9.82 -11.68
N ILE A 15 -0.31 9.39 -11.98
CA ILE A 15 -0.65 8.10 -12.61
C ILE A 15 -0.87 8.27 -14.11
N GLY A 16 -1.52 9.35 -14.53
CA GLY A 16 -1.79 9.70 -15.93
C GLY A 16 -3.25 9.65 -16.35
N MET A 17 -4.16 9.21 -15.47
CA MET A 17 -5.57 8.99 -15.81
C MET A 17 -6.42 10.27 -15.83
N TRP A 18 -5.95 11.36 -15.21
CA TRP A 18 -6.71 12.60 -14.99
C TRP A 18 -6.30 13.72 -15.94
N GLY A 19 -6.08 13.39 -17.22
CA GLY A 19 -5.78 14.36 -18.27
C GLY A 19 -6.98 15.24 -18.66
N ARG A 20 -6.77 16.11 -19.67
CA ARG A 20 -7.84 17.00 -20.18
C ARG A 20 -9.07 16.25 -20.69
N ASN A 21 -8.89 15.01 -21.08
CA ASN A 21 -9.94 14.08 -21.49
C ASN A 21 -9.46 12.64 -21.23
N GLN A 22 -10.35 11.68 -21.36
CA GLN A 22 -10.09 10.25 -21.10
C GLN A 22 -9.00 9.59 -22.00
N TYR A 23 -8.50 10.31 -23.01
CA TYR A 23 -7.49 9.82 -23.96
C TYR A 23 -6.15 10.54 -23.81
N SER A 24 -6.03 11.47 -22.87
CA SER A 24 -4.81 12.26 -22.69
C SER A 24 -4.13 11.96 -21.38
N TYR A 25 -2.81 11.83 -21.45
CA TYR A 25 -1.94 11.67 -20.29
C TYR A 25 -2.00 12.92 -19.40
N GLY A 26 -2.30 12.75 -18.11
CA GLY A 26 -2.56 13.83 -17.16
C GLY A 26 -1.35 14.31 -16.36
N VAL A 27 -0.25 13.54 -16.36
CA VAL A 27 0.90 13.85 -15.51
C VAL A 27 1.65 15.08 -15.99
N ASN A 28 2.00 15.94 -15.04
CA ASN A 28 2.96 17.02 -15.24
C ASN A 28 4.38 16.52 -14.93
N ASP A 29 5.16 16.21 -15.97
CA ASP A 29 6.52 15.67 -15.82
C ASP A 29 7.47 16.60 -15.04
N LYS A 30 7.25 17.93 -15.07
CA LYS A 30 8.01 18.89 -14.27
C LYS A 30 7.72 18.71 -12.78
N TYR A 31 6.44 18.54 -12.43
CA TYR A 31 6.03 18.30 -11.05
C TYR A 31 6.62 16.99 -10.52
N VAL A 32 6.54 15.91 -11.31
CA VAL A 32 7.13 14.60 -10.91
C VAL A 32 8.62 14.70 -10.68
N LYS A 33 9.36 15.40 -11.56
CA LYS A 33 10.80 15.62 -11.38
C LYS A 33 11.10 16.42 -10.10
N GLU A 34 10.28 17.42 -9.79
CA GLU A 34 10.42 18.20 -8.55
C GLU A 34 10.18 17.31 -7.31
N VAL A 35 9.12 16.50 -7.33
CA VAL A 35 8.83 15.56 -6.23
C VAL A 35 9.99 14.58 -6.02
N ILE A 36 10.52 13.99 -7.09
CA ILE A 36 11.68 13.09 -7.02
C ILE A 36 12.89 13.82 -6.40
N GLY A 37 13.19 15.05 -6.86
CA GLY A 37 14.29 15.87 -6.31
C GLY A 37 14.11 16.10 -4.81
N ARG A 38 12.92 16.50 -4.37
CA ARG A 38 12.60 16.70 -2.94
C ARG A 38 12.72 15.41 -2.12
N CYS A 39 12.33 14.26 -2.67
CA CYS A 39 12.52 12.96 -2.00
C CYS A 39 14.01 12.63 -1.83
N VAL A 40 14.83 12.90 -2.85
CA VAL A 40 16.29 12.71 -2.76
C VAL A 40 16.91 13.63 -1.70
N ASP A 41 16.52 14.89 -1.68
CA ASP A 41 17.02 15.86 -0.68
C ASP A 41 16.56 15.46 0.73
N LEU A 42 15.31 15.04 0.90
CA LEU A 42 14.80 14.53 2.18
C LEU A 42 15.64 13.35 2.71
N VAL A 43 16.04 12.41 1.84
CA VAL A 43 16.89 11.27 2.24
C VAL A 43 18.27 11.78 2.70
N LYS A 44 18.89 12.73 1.97
CA LYS A 44 20.18 13.32 2.35
C LYS A 44 20.10 14.05 3.68
N ASP A 45 19.08 14.90 3.84
CA ASP A 45 18.88 15.70 5.06
C ASP A 45 18.61 14.79 6.27
N SER A 46 17.80 13.72 6.07
CA SER A 46 17.52 12.75 7.12
C SER A 46 18.78 11.99 7.54
N ALA A 47 19.64 11.62 6.57
CA ALA A 47 20.91 10.96 6.86
C ALA A 47 21.87 11.88 7.65
N ALA A 48 21.89 13.16 7.33
CA ALA A 48 22.69 14.17 8.04
C ALA A 48 22.15 14.46 9.46
N ALA A 49 20.84 14.31 9.66
CA ALA A 49 20.15 14.58 10.93
C ALA A 49 19.92 13.33 11.79
N MET A 50 20.61 12.23 11.51
CA MET A 50 20.44 10.97 12.29
C MET A 50 20.72 11.19 13.77
N VAL A 51 19.86 10.61 14.61
CA VAL A 51 19.99 10.61 16.06
C VAL A 51 20.40 9.22 16.53
N GLU A 52 21.50 9.15 17.25
CA GLU A 52 21.98 7.88 17.80
C GLU A 52 21.29 7.50 19.11
N ASN A 53 21.37 6.22 19.46
CA ASN A 53 20.92 5.69 20.75
C ASN A 53 19.43 5.98 21.04
N VAL A 54 18.60 5.75 20.04
CA VAL A 54 17.15 5.83 20.20
C VAL A 54 16.58 4.49 20.65
N SER A 55 15.61 4.54 21.57
CA SER A 55 14.73 3.43 21.88
C SER A 55 13.49 3.50 21.02
N VAL A 56 12.92 2.35 20.68
CA VAL A 56 11.71 2.27 19.86
C VAL A 56 10.61 1.55 20.63
N SER A 57 9.40 2.06 20.52
CA SER A 57 8.19 1.42 21.04
C SER A 57 7.14 1.31 19.96
N TYR A 58 6.34 0.25 20.00
CA TYR A 58 5.22 0.00 19.10
C TYR A 58 3.92 0.03 19.87
N GLY A 59 2.92 0.73 19.35
CA GLY A 59 1.60 0.81 19.94
C GLY A 59 0.49 0.77 18.91
N THR A 60 -0.70 0.38 19.36
CA THR A 60 -1.92 0.34 18.54
C THR A 60 -3.10 0.89 19.30
N ALA A 61 -4.04 1.46 18.57
CA ALA A 61 -5.36 1.82 19.09
C ALA A 61 -6.40 1.58 18.00
N GLU A 62 -7.63 1.33 18.37
CA GLU A 62 -8.72 1.02 17.42
C GLU A 62 -9.89 1.96 17.63
N ASP A 63 -10.46 2.46 16.52
CA ASP A 63 -11.70 3.23 16.52
C ASP A 63 -12.42 3.12 15.17
N ALA A 64 -13.42 2.26 15.07
CA ALA A 64 -14.21 2.06 13.87
C ALA A 64 -15.08 3.27 13.51
N SER A 65 -15.36 4.18 14.45
CA SER A 65 -16.16 5.37 14.20
C SER A 65 -15.43 6.41 13.33
N LEU A 66 -14.12 6.27 13.15
CA LEU A 66 -13.30 7.12 12.31
C LEU A 66 -13.15 6.61 10.86
N LEU A 67 -13.85 5.53 10.51
CA LEU A 67 -13.83 4.92 9.19
C LEU A 67 -15.22 4.57 8.70
N ARG A 68 -15.36 4.48 7.40
CA ARG A 68 -16.44 3.76 6.72
C ARG A 68 -15.86 2.93 5.59
N ASP A 69 -16.52 1.83 5.29
CA ASP A 69 -16.35 1.09 4.06
C ASP A 69 -17.61 1.26 3.22
N THR A 70 -17.45 1.66 1.96
CA THR A 70 -18.58 1.85 1.04
C THR A 70 -18.71 0.73 0.03
N ARG A 71 -17.84 -0.26 0.09
CA ARG A 71 -17.90 -1.48 -0.70
C ARG A 71 -18.71 -2.58 0.02
N GLN A 72 -19.36 -3.43 -0.74
CA GLN A 72 -19.98 -4.66 -0.23
C GLN A 72 -19.13 -5.90 -0.58
N PRO A 73 -18.95 -6.86 0.35
CA PRO A 73 -19.34 -6.79 1.77
C PRO A 73 -18.45 -5.78 2.52
N ALA A 74 -19.02 -5.08 3.51
CA ALA A 74 -18.25 -4.11 4.26
C ALA A 74 -17.30 -4.78 5.26
N ALA A 75 -16.03 -4.37 5.24
CA ALA A 75 -15.00 -4.82 6.18
C ALA A 75 -14.09 -3.65 6.57
N LEU A 76 -13.72 -3.57 7.86
CA LEU A 76 -12.90 -2.48 8.37
C LEU A 76 -11.59 -3.00 8.98
N ASP A 77 -10.48 -2.32 8.68
CA ASP A 77 -9.26 -2.31 9.49
C ASP A 77 -9.20 -0.98 10.27
N ALA A 78 -9.83 -0.95 11.43
CA ALA A 78 -9.91 0.24 12.28
C ALA A 78 -8.73 0.38 13.26
N VAL A 79 -7.67 -0.38 13.04
CA VAL A 79 -6.47 -0.35 13.90
C VAL A 79 -5.46 0.66 13.36
N LEU A 80 -5.20 1.71 14.15
CA LEU A 80 -4.08 2.63 13.93
C LEU A 80 -2.82 2.08 14.62
N ARG A 81 -1.69 2.18 13.94
CA ARG A 81 -0.40 1.67 14.43
C ARG A 81 0.62 2.80 14.49
N VAL A 82 1.45 2.79 15.55
CA VAL A 82 2.51 3.79 15.71
C VAL A 82 3.84 3.15 16.06
N LEU A 83 4.92 3.76 15.54
CA LEU A 83 6.26 3.62 16.10
C LEU A 83 6.66 4.93 16.77
N VAL A 84 7.18 4.82 17.97
CA VAL A 84 7.63 5.93 18.79
C VAL A 84 9.14 5.81 18.97
N PHE A 85 9.87 6.80 18.47
CA PHE A 85 11.32 6.89 18.64
C PHE A 85 11.63 7.84 19.78
N SER A 86 12.38 7.41 20.77
CA SER A 86 12.71 8.20 21.97
C SER A 86 14.20 8.22 22.21
N SER A 87 14.74 9.39 22.62
CA SER A 87 16.12 9.52 23.07
C SER A 87 16.35 8.79 24.40
N ARG A 88 17.60 8.71 24.85
CA ARG A 88 17.95 8.17 26.17
C ARG A 88 17.27 8.88 27.33
N SER A 89 16.97 10.17 27.20
CA SER A 89 16.23 10.94 28.22
C SER A 89 14.72 10.73 28.21
N GLY A 90 14.21 9.86 27.31
CA GLY A 90 12.77 9.63 27.14
C GLY A 90 12.03 10.67 26.28
N LYS A 91 12.74 11.73 25.80
CA LYS A 91 12.15 12.69 24.86
C LYS A 91 11.86 12.02 23.53
N LYS A 92 10.64 12.21 22.98
CA LYS A 92 10.28 11.72 21.65
C LYS A 92 11.05 12.48 20.58
N VAL A 93 11.70 11.75 19.68
CA VAL A 93 12.52 12.31 18.58
C VAL A 93 11.93 12.00 17.20
N GLY A 94 10.91 11.16 17.13
CA GLY A 94 10.17 10.88 15.91
C GLY A 94 8.97 9.99 16.16
N LEU A 95 7.96 10.13 15.31
CA LEU A 95 6.79 9.24 15.25
C LEU A 95 6.58 8.76 13.82
N LEU A 96 6.15 7.51 13.68
CA LEU A 96 5.60 6.98 12.45
C LEU A 96 4.19 6.50 12.75
N VAL A 97 3.21 6.98 11.98
CA VAL A 97 1.79 6.66 12.13
C VAL A 97 1.30 5.98 10.87
N GLN A 98 0.61 4.85 11.00
CA GLN A 98 -0.06 4.16 9.90
C GLN A 98 -1.56 4.08 10.19
N TRP A 99 -2.38 4.53 9.21
CA TRP A 99 -3.84 4.51 9.26
C TRP A 99 -4.42 4.01 7.94
N ASN A 100 -5.65 3.49 7.97
CA ASN A 100 -6.25 2.75 6.86
C ASN A 100 -7.45 3.53 6.26
N SER A 101 -7.21 4.74 5.81
CA SER A 101 -8.27 5.56 5.21
C SER A 101 -7.74 6.34 4.01
N HIS A 102 -8.53 6.42 2.95
CA HIS A 102 -8.30 7.34 1.85
C HIS A 102 -8.26 8.78 2.37
N PRO A 103 -7.26 9.58 2.02
CA PRO A 103 -7.28 11.03 2.23
C PRO A 103 -8.16 11.71 1.17
N GLU A 104 -9.48 11.67 1.40
CA GLU A 104 -10.50 12.17 0.45
C GLU A 104 -11.70 12.82 1.18
N ALA A 105 -11.49 13.36 2.40
CA ALA A 105 -12.56 13.98 3.18
C ALA A 105 -13.16 15.21 2.50
N MET A 106 -12.39 15.88 1.62
CA MET A 106 -12.87 17.02 0.81
C MET A 106 -13.80 16.58 -0.32
N GLY A 107 -13.77 15.31 -0.72
CA GLY A 107 -14.65 14.73 -1.73
C GLY A 107 -14.40 15.22 -3.17
N PRO A 108 -15.08 14.63 -4.15
CA PRO A 108 -14.76 14.79 -5.58
C PRO A 108 -15.09 16.17 -6.17
N GLN A 109 -15.78 17.03 -5.43
CA GLN A 109 -16.10 18.39 -5.89
C GLN A 109 -15.04 19.42 -5.50
N ASN A 110 -14.07 19.05 -4.67
CA ASN A 110 -12.96 19.92 -4.31
C ASN A 110 -12.07 20.19 -5.54
N LYS A 111 -11.67 21.45 -5.73
CA LYS A 111 -10.78 21.90 -6.81
C LYS A 111 -9.49 22.55 -6.28
N LEU A 112 -9.29 22.46 -4.97
CA LEU A 112 -8.12 23.05 -4.31
C LEU A 112 -7.14 21.95 -3.95
N ILE A 113 -5.85 22.22 -4.10
CA ILE A 113 -4.80 21.32 -3.67
C ILE A 113 -4.74 21.32 -2.14
N THR A 114 -4.80 20.14 -1.54
CA THR A 114 -4.68 19.95 -0.09
C THR A 114 -4.08 18.58 0.21
N ALA A 115 -3.45 18.43 1.38
CA ALA A 115 -2.99 17.15 1.88
C ALA A 115 -4.10 16.41 2.68
N ASP A 116 -5.34 16.89 2.61
CA ASP A 116 -6.51 16.35 3.29
C ASP A 116 -6.30 16.17 4.82
N PHE A 117 -7.06 15.28 5.48
CA PHE A 117 -6.99 15.11 6.94
C PHE A 117 -5.60 14.68 7.48
N PRO A 118 -4.73 13.96 6.76
CA PRO A 118 -3.38 13.63 7.25
C PRO A 118 -2.55 14.85 7.64
N TRP A 119 -2.74 15.99 6.95
CA TRP A 119 -2.08 17.24 7.32
C TRP A 119 -2.42 17.66 8.77
N ALA A 120 -3.70 17.62 9.13
CA ALA A 120 -4.14 17.99 10.48
C ALA A 120 -3.66 16.95 11.51
N THR A 121 -3.71 15.65 11.17
CA THR A 121 -3.20 14.57 12.02
C THR A 121 -1.72 14.78 12.35
N VAL A 122 -0.88 14.98 11.33
CA VAL A 122 0.56 15.22 11.49
C VAL A 122 0.80 16.53 12.27
N GLY A 123 0.06 17.59 11.94
CA GLY A 123 0.18 18.90 12.61
C GLY A 123 -0.07 18.82 14.11
N GLU A 124 -1.16 18.17 14.54
CA GLU A 124 -1.48 18.00 15.96
C GLU A 124 -0.47 17.14 16.71
N LEU A 125 0.00 16.05 16.10
CA LEU A 125 1.03 15.21 16.72
C LEU A 125 2.38 15.92 16.83
N ARG A 126 2.78 16.67 15.80
CA ARG A 126 4.00 17.51 15.85
C ARG A 126 3.92 18.57 16.93
N LYS A 127 2.77 19.22 17.07
CA LYS A 127 2.51 20.20 18.13
C LYS A 127 2.59 19.57 19.52
N ARG A 128 2.01 18.38 19.70
CA ARG A 128 1.97 17.69 21.01
C ARG A 128 3.34 17.16 21.43
N TYR A 129 4.07 16.52 20.49
CA TYR A 129 5.29 15.79 20.84
C TYR A 129 6.57 16.51 20.48
N GLN A 130 6.50 17.66 19.80
CA GLN A 130 7.64 18.50 19.39
C GLN A 130 8.74 17.69 18.67
N CYS A 131 8.33 16.77 17.77
CA CYS A 131 9.22 15.95 16.97
C CYS A 131 8.65 15.74 15.55
N PRO A 132 9.46 15.31 14.56
CA PRO A 132 8.99 14.90 13.26
C PRO A 132 7.96 13.77 13.35
N VAL A 133 6.97 13.80 12.44
CA VAL A 133 5.92 12.77 12.31
C VAL A 133 5.81 12.38 10.86
N ALA A 134 5.95 11.07 10.56
CA ALA A 134 5.66 10.48 9.26
C ALA A 134 4.29 9.79 9.30
N TYR A 135 3.50 9.97 8.24
CA TYR A 135 2.20 9.35 8.06
C TYR A 135 2.24 8.37 6.89
N PHE A 136 1.71 7.18 7.09
CA PHE A 136 1.59 6.13 6.09
C PHE A 136 0.16 5.63 5.97
N THR A 137 -0.24 5.35 4.74
CA THR A 137 -1.53 4.73 4.42
C THR A 137 -1.37 3.21 4.38
N GLY A 138 -2.28 2.50 5.03
CA GLY A 138 -2.29 1.04 5.08
C GLY A 138 -3.28 0.41 4.09
N ALA A 139 -4.20 -0.42 4.57
CA ALA A 139 -5.25 -1.03 3.76
C ALA A 139 -6.36 -0.01 3.51
N VAL A 140 -6.52 0.40 2.26
CA VAL A 140 -7.56 1.35 1.84
C VAL A 140 -8.52 0.77 0.80
N GLY A 141 -8.24 -0.44 0.29
CA GLY A 141 -9.20 -1.19 -0.53
C GLY A 141 -10.55 -1.34 0.18
N GLY A 142 -11.61 -1.75 -0.54
CA GLY A 142 -12.95 -1.71 0.01
C GLY A 142 -13.55 -0.30 0.07
N LEU A 143 -12.87 0.71 -0.47
CA LEU A 143 -13.22 2.13 -0.39
C LEU A 143 -13.26 2.64 1.06
N MET A 144 -12.23 2.30 1.82
CA MET A 144 -12.03 2.77 3.19
C MET A 144 -11.83 4.28 3.21
N ALA A 145 -12.76 5.01 3.80
CA ALA A 145 -12.83 6.47 3.75
C ALA A 145 -13.15 7.06 5.13
N PRO A 146 -12.97 8.38 5.31
CA PRO A 146 -13.52 9.07 6.48
C PRO A 146 -15.04 8.88 6.58
N PRO A 147 -15.64 8.97 7.77
CA PRO A 147 -17.08 8.96 7.95
C PRO A 147 -17.78 9.97 7.05
N ALA A 148 -19.02 9.70 6.65
CA ALA A 148 -19.78 10.64 5.85
C ALA A 148 -19.97 11.99 6.60
N GLY A 149 -19.70 13.07 5.91
CA GLY A 149 -19.76 14.40 6.48
C GLY A 149 -19.73 15.50 5.41
N PRO A 150 -19.76 16.78 5.83
CA PRO A 150 -19.62 17.88 4.90
C PRO A 150 -18.21 17.92 4.30
N THR A 151 -18.12 18.13 2.98
CA THR A 151 -16.86 18.23 2.23
C THR A 151 -16.24 19.62 2.40
N THR A 152 -15.77 19.93 3.61
CA THR A 152 -15.23 21.25 3.99
C THR A 152 -13.86 21.08 4.68
N PHE A 153 -13.01 22.10 4.56
CA PHE A 153 -11.72 22.12 5.27
C PHE A 153 -11.87 22.03 6.79
N GLU A 154 -12.96 22.55 7.35
CA GLU A 154 -13.26 22.47 8.76
C GLU A 154 -13.50 21.01 9.20
N TYR A 155 -14.36 20.30 8.46
CA TYR A 155 -14.64 18.89 8.71
C TYR A 155 -13.39 18.04 8.54
N THR A 156 -12.64 18.22 7.45
CA THR A 156 -11.39 17.53 7.16
C THR A 156 -10.36 17.73 8.29
N LYS A 157 -10.21 18.98 8.76
CA LYS A 157 -9.34 19.31 9.89
C LYS A 157 -9.82 18.63 11.18
N LYS A 158 -11.12 18.70 11.48
CA LYS A 158 -11.71 18.05 12.67
C LYS A 158 -11.47 16.54 12.65
N HIS A 159 -11.69 15.89 11.51
CA HIS A 159 -11.42 14.45 11.35
C HIS A 159 -9.95 14.14 11.58
N GLY A 160 -9.02 14.90 11.00
CA GLY A 160 -7.57 14.72 11.23
C GLY A 160 -7.16 14.88 12.69
N ILE A 161 -7.78 15.81 13.44
CA ILE A 161 -7.58 15.96 14.89
C ILE A 161 -8.09 14.72 15.66
N GLN A 162 -9.20 14.13 15.23
CA GLN A 162 -9.72 12.90 15.82
C GLN A 162 -8.79 11.72 15.60
N VAL A 163 -8.26 11.56 14.37
CA VAL A 163 -7.23 10.54 14.05
C VAL A 163 -5.96 10.77 14.87
N ALA A 164 -5.53 12.03 15.06
CA ALA A 164 -4.41 12.36 15.96
C ALA A 164 -4.70 11.94 17.41
N GLY A 165 -5.93 12.13 17.90
CA GLY A 165 -6.37 11.65 19.20
C GLY A 165 -6.26 10.13 19.34
N LEU A 166 -6.61 9.38 18.31
CA LEU A 166 -6.43 7.92 18.27
C LEU A 166 -4.94 7.55 18.28
N ALA A 167 -4.11 8.27 17.52
CA ALA A 167 -2.66 8.06 17.51
C ALA A 167 -2.04 8.34 18.88
N VAL A 168 -2.54 9.34 19.64
CA VAL A 168 -2.11 9.60 21.02
C VAL A 168 -2.40 8.40 21.93
N LYS A 169 -3.60 7.80 21.84
CA LYS A 169 -3.93 6.56 22.60
C LYS A 169 -2.96 5.42 22.25
N ALA A 170 -2.62 5.26 20.95
CA ALA A 170 -1.64 4.27 20.51
C ALA A 170 -0.23 4.55 21.07
N VAL A 171 0.20 5.81 21.12
CA VAL A 171 1.48 6.23 21.72
C VAL A 171 1.51 5.93 23.22
N GLU A 172 0.43 6.17 23.96
CA GLU A 172 0.31 5.87 25.40
C GLU A 172 0.30 4.36 25.68
N ALA A 173 -0.28 3.57 24.77
CA ALA A 173 -0.27 2.11 24.82
C ALA A 173 1.04 1.46 24.34
N ALA A 174 1.98 2.24 23.77
CA ALA A 174 3.18 1.70 23.13
C ALA A 174 4.09 0.96 24.13
N ARG A 175 4.67 -0.15 23.68
CA ARG A 175 5.60 -0.99 24.45
C ARG A 175 6.94 -1.07 23.72
N PRO A 176 8.06 -1.21 24.45
CA PRO A 176 9.38 -1.34 23.86
C PRO A 176 9.44 -2.43 22.80
N LEU A 177 10.22 -2.17 21.74
CA LEU A 177 10.39 -3.05 20.59
C LEU A 177 11.84 -3.01 20.13
N LYS A 178 12.41 -4.17 19.79
CA LYS A 178 13.74 -4.25 19.17
C LYS A 178 13.61 -4.27 17.66
N LEU A 179 14.32 -3.36 16.97
CA LEU A 179 14.33 -3.28 15.50
C LEU A 179 15.55 -3.95 14.84
N THR A 180 16.32 -4.73 15.58
CA THR A 180 17.49 -5.45 15.07
C THR A 180 17.36 -6.95 15.32
N PRO A 181 17.87 -7.82 14.45
CA PRO A 181 18.54 -7.51 13.18
C PRO A 181 17.54 -7.00 12.10
N MET A 182 18.07 -6.40 11.04
CA MET A 182 17.27 -5.95 9.90
C MET A 182 17.43 -6.89 8.70
N GLY A 183 16.35 -7.12 7.98
CA GLY A 183 16.32 -7.90 6.75
C GLY A 183 15.27 -7.36 5.78
N VAL A 184 15.53 -7.48 4.48
CA VAL A 184 14.62 -7.08 3.41
C VAL A 184 14.52 -8.23 2.42
N GLU A 185 13.30 -8.60 2.09
CA GLU A 185 12.98 -9.49 0.97
C GLU A 185 11.98 -8.79 0.07
N ALA A 186 12.29 -8.73 -1.22
CA ALA A 186 11.41 -8.17 -2.24
C ALA A 186 11.28 -9.15 -3.40
N ARG A 187 10.12 -9.12 -4.07
CA ARG A 187 9.86 -9.98 -5.22
C ARG A 187 9.15 -9.22 -6.31
N LEU A 188 9.69 -9.30 -7.51
CA LEU A 188 9.02 -8.86 -8.71
C LEU A 188 7.88 -9.82 -9.05
N LEU A 189 6.77 -9.26 -9.47
CA LEU A 189 5.55 -9.94 -9.86
C LEU A 189 5.11 -9.45 -11.24
N TYR A 190 4.49 -10.33 -12.02
CA TYR A 190 3.95 -10.02 -13.35
C TYR A 190 2.44 -10.24 -13.32
N LEU A 191 1.69 -9.17 -13.03
CA LEU A 191 0.24 -9.22 -12.86
C LEU A 191 -0.48 -9.24 -14.20
N PRO A 192 -1.38 -10.22 -14.45
CA PRO A 192 -2.22 -10.22 -15.65
C PRO A 192 -3.15 -9.01 -15.66
N VAL A 193 -3.17 -8.27 -16.78
CA VAL A 193 -4.09 -7.15 -16.99
C VAL A 193 -5.25 -7.64 -17.83
N THR A 194 -6.35 -8.02 -17.16
CA THR A 194 -7.60 -8.44 -17.79
C THR A 194 -8.61 -7.31 -17.91
N ASN A 195 -8.44 -6.24 -17.12
CA ASN A 195 -9.25 -5.03 -17.16
C ASN A 195 -9.12 -4.33 -18.53
N ARG A 196 -10.23 -4.22 -19.25
CA ARG A 196 -10.26 -3.64 -20.60
C ARG A 196 -9.90 -2.15 -20.61
N LEU A 197 -10.27 -1.38 -19.56
CA LEU A 197 -9.95 0.03 -19.44
C LEU A 197 -8.45 0.24 -19.23
N TYR A 198 -7.83 -0.56 -18.37
CA TYR A 198 -6.37 -0.53 -18.18
C TYR A 198 -5.63 -0.91 -19.45
N ARG A 199 -6.05 -1.98 -20.15
CA ARG A 199 -5.47 -2.37 -21.44
C ARG A 199 -5.56 -1.25 -22.48
N LEU A 200 -6.71 -0.58 -22.55
CA LEU A 200 -6.92 0.55 -23.44
C LEU A 200 -6.00 1.72 -23.05
N GLY A 201 -5.99 2.11 -21.78
CA GLY A 201 -5.14 3.19 -21.25
C GLY A 201 -3.64 2.95 -21.50
N LEU A 202 -3.18 1.71 -21.29
CA LEU A 202 -1.81 1.28 -21.60
C LEU A 202 -1.51 1.33 -23.10
N SER A 203 -2.46 0.93 -23.94
CA SER A 203 -2.28 0.93 -25.39
C SER A 203 -2.27 2.33 -25.98
N MET A 204 -3.01 3.25 -25.40
CA MET A 204 -3.12 4.65 -25.80
C MET A 204 -2.03 5.55 -25.18
N GLY A 205 -1.21 5.03 -24.25
CA GLY A 205 -0.18 5.81 -23.55
C GLY A 205 -0.74 6.77 -22.49
N VAL A 206 -2.00 6.61 -22.07
CA VAL A 206 -2.60 7.28 -20.91
C VAL A 206 -1.98 6.72 -19.63
N LEU A 207 -1.85 5.41 -19.54
CA LEU A 207 -1.04 4.73 -18.54
C LEU A 207 0.32 4.38 -19.18
N ARG A 208 1.40 4.87 -18.57
CA ARG A 208 2.77 4.67 -19.10
C ARG A 208 3.52 3.66 -18.25
N ARG A 209 3.35 2.38 -18.61
CA ARG A 209 4.04 1.25 -17.96
C ARG A 209 4.58 0.29 -19.00
N GLU A 210 5.69 -0.39 -18.67
CA GLU A 210 6.16 -1.52 -19.46
C GLU A 210 5.14 -2.66 -19.44
N ARG A 211 4.99 -3.32 -20.57
CA ARG A 211 4.04 -4.41 -20.78
C ARG A 211 4.78 -5.64 -21.26
N PHE A 212 4.40 -6.79 -20.77
CA PHE A 212 5.02 -8.07 -21.10
C PHE A 212 3.97 -9.09 -21.52
N VAL A 213 4.37 -10.04 -22.34
CA VAL A 213 3.58 -11.23 -22.67
C VAL A 213 3.59 -12.16 -21.45
N SER A 214 2.42 -12.63 -21.03
CA SER A 214 2.33 -13.56 -19.91
C SER A 214 3.02 -14.89 -20.21
N THR A 215 3.87 -15.33 -19.31
CA THR A 215 4.47 -16.68 -19.35
C THR A 215 3.57 -17.75 -18.71
N GLY A 216 2.46 -17.36 -18.09
CA GLY A 216 1.66 -18.22 -17.21
C GLY A 216 2.19 -18.31 -15.78
N ASP A 217 3.45 -17.96 -15.54
CA ASP A 217 4.06 -17.88 -14.20
C ASP A 217 4.17 -16.41 -13.76
N PRO A 218 3.49 -15.98 -12.67
CA PRO A 218 3.51 -14.59 -12.21
C PRO A 218 4.84 -14.15 -11.60
N TYR A 219 5.81 -15.04 -11.47
CA TYR A 219 7.15 -14.75 -10.96
C TYR A 219 8.22 -14.73 -12.08
N ARG A 220 7.80 -14.88 -13.34
CA ARG A 220 8.71 -14.94 -14.48
C ARG A 220 8.40 -13.84 -15.50
N LYS A 221 9.39 -13.00 -15.77
CA LYS A 221 9.31 -11.96 -16.80
C LYS A 221 9.11 -12.58 -18.19
N GLY A 222 8.09 -12.09 -18.89
CA GLY A 222 7.84 -12.44 -20.28
C GLY A 222 8.59 -11.53 -21.26
N GLN A 223 8.41 -11.78 -22.55
CA GLN A 223 8.92 -10.90 -23.60
C GLN A 223 8.21 -9.54 -23.57
N PRO A 224 8.90 -8.43 -23.85
CA PRO A 224 8.27 -7.13 -24.00
C PRO A 224 7.13 -7.17 -25.02
N MET A 225 6.01 -6.50 -24.69
CA MET A 225 4.87 -6.44 -25.57
C MET A 225 5.10 -5.41 -26.69
N SER A 226 4.79 -5.79 -27.92
CA SER A 226 4.95 -4.99 -29.12
C SER A 226 3.72 -5.14 -30.02
N GLY A 227 3.67 -4.41 -31.13
CA GLY A 227 2.59 -4.57 -32.10
C GLY A 227 2.47 -6.00 -32.66
N LYS A 228 3.58 -6.76 -32.71
CA LYS A 228 3.62 -8.13 -33.25
C LYS A 228 2.95 -9.17 -32.31
N ASN A 229 2.92 -8.91 -31.03
CA ASN A 229 2.35 -9.82 -30.01
C ASN A 229 1.22 -9.17 -29.19
N SER A 230 0.59 -8.12 -29.71
CA SER A 230 -0.48 -7.37 -29.03
C SER A 230 -1.74 -8.18 -28.71
N GLY A 231 -1.94 -9.31 -29.38
CA GLY A 231 -3.04 -10.27 -29.11
C GLY A 231 -2.80 -11.20 -27.93
N GLU A 232 -1.57 -11.28 -27.44
CA GLU A 232 -1.20 -12.14 -26.33
C GLU A 232 -1.75 -11.63 -24.97
N ARG A 233 -1.69 -12.49 -23.96
CA ARG A 233 -2.06 -12.09 -22.60
C ARG A 233 -1.05 -11.11 -22.04
N MET A 234 -1.55 -9.92 -21.67
CA MET A 234 -0.73 -8.83 -21.14
C MET A 234 -0.46 -9.00 -19.65
N THR A 235 0.77 -8.73 -19.23
CA THR A 235 1.14 -8.54 -17.82
C THR A 235 1.86 -7.21 -17.64
N ILE A 236 1.81 -6.68 -16.41
CA ILE A 236 2.64 -5.56 -15.94
C ILE A 236 3.53 -6.04 -14.81
N GLU A 237 4.73 -5.48 -14.73
CA GLU A 237 5.65 -5.73 -13.61
C GLU A 237 5.26 -4.88 -12.40
N THR A 238 5.35 -5.46 -11.21
CA THR A 238 5.24 -4.77 -9.93
C THR A 238 6.12 -5.45 -8.88
N GLU A 239 6.17 -4.91 -7.65
CA GLU A 239 6.98 -5.44 -6.56
C GLU A 239 6.20 -5.53 -5.27
N VAL A 240 6.38 -6.62 -4.53
CA VAL A 240 5.94 -6.76 -3.15
C VAL A 240 7.15 -6.98 -2.26
N ALA A 241 7.15 -6.41 -1.05
CA ALA A 241 8.27 -6.56 -0.13
C ALA A 241 7.84 -6.79 1.32
N CYS A 242 8.73 -7.44 2.07
CA CYS A 242 8.65 -7.52 3.52
C CYS A 242 9.97 -7.04 4.13
N LEU A 243 9.90 -6.06 5.00
CA LEU A 243 11.06 -5.62 5.79
C LEU A 243 10.91 -6.19 7.19
N GLN A 244 11.86 -7.01 7.60
CA GLN A 244 11.99 -7.47 8.98
C GLN A 244 12.88 -6.49 9.74
N LEU A 245 12.35 -5.86 10.75
CA LEU A 245 13.07 -4.97 11.66
C LEU A 245 12.99 -5.57 13.07
N GLY A 246 13.89 -6.51 13.38
CA GLY A 246 13.85 -7.25 14.64
C GLY A 246 12.49 -7.92 14.88
N GLU A 247 11.75 -7.43 15.87
CA GLU A 247 10.44 -7.95 16.25
C GLU A 247 9.30 -7.39 15.38
N LEU A 248 9.56 -6.39 14.50
CA LEU A 248 8.58 -5.76 13.62
C LEU A 248 8.71 -6.27 12.20
N SER A 249 7.59 -6.57 11.56
CA SER A 249 7.51 -6.81 10.12
C SER A 249 6.77 -5.65 9.44
N LEU A 250 7.33 -5.09 8.37
CA LEU A 250 6.65 -4.12 7.52
C LEU A 250 6.22 -4.83 6.23
N ALA A 251 4.91 -4.90 6.00
CA ALA A 251 4.35 -5.37 4.75
C ALA A 251 4.25 -4.20 3.77
N ALA A 252 4.93 -4.28 2.63
CA ALA A 252 4.90 -3.28 1.56
C ALA A 252 4.11 -3.86 0.38
N ILE A 253 2.93 -3.31 0.14
CA ILE A 253 1.96 -3.82 -0.84
C ILE A 253 1.76 -2.79 -1.96
N PRO A 254 1.86 -3.17 -3.24
CA PRO A 254 1.88 -2.24 -4.38
C PRO A 254 0.48 -1.85 -4.87
N GLY A 255 -0.47 -1.59 -3.98
CA GLY A 255 -1.83 -1.24 -4.36
C GLY A 255 -2.77 -1.06 -3.18
N GLU A 256 -4.05 -0.92 -3.48
CA GLU A 256 -5.12 -0.70 -2.52
C GLU A 256 -5.64 -2.04 -1.96
N LEU A 257 -5.00 -2.51 -0.88
CA LEU A 257 -5.32 -3.80 -0.25
C LEU A 257 -6.68 -3.74 0.46
N TYR A 258 -7.54 -4.73 0.21
CA TYR A 258 -8.81 -4.88 0.92
C TYR A 258 -8.60 -5.33 2.38
N PRO A 259 -9.41 -4.82 3.34
CA PRO A 259 -9.30 -5.18 4.76
C PRO A 259 -9.41 -6.68 5.04
N GLU A 260 -10.17 -7.42 4.24
CA GLU A 260 -10.28 -8.87 4.34
C GLU A 260 -8.94 -9.57 4.12
N LEU A 261 -8.10 -9.02 3.23
CA LEU A 261 -6.75 -9.53 2.98
C LEU A 261 -5.77 -9.20 4.12
N VAL A 262 -6.18 -8.34 5.05
CA VAL A 262 -5.41 -8.06 6.27
C VAL A 262 -5.73 -9.10 7.34
N TYR A 263 -7.00 -9.33 7.66
CA TYR A 263 -7.43 -10.12 8.82
C TYR A 263 -8.14 -11.42 8.50
N GLY A 264 -8.52 -11.69 7.25
CA GLY A 264 -9.27 -12.89 6.88
C GLY A 264 -10.76 -12.82 7.25
N LYS A 265 -11.32 -11.63 7.41
CA LYS A 265 -12.76 -11.45 7.67
C LYS A 265 -13.56 -11.53 6.36
N PHE A 266 -13.36 -12.59 5.59
CA PHE A 266 -14.12 -12.84 4.38
C PHE A 266 -15.57 -13.18 4.70
N GLN A 267 -16.51 -12.72 3.87
CA GLN A 267 -17.89 -13.15 3.97
C GLN A 267 -18.00 -14.65 3.63
N GLU A 268 -18.59 -15.43 4.52
CA GLU A 268 -18.85 -16.84 4.34
C GLU A 268 -20.33 -17.17 4.65
N PRO A 269 -21.06 -17.82 3.73
CA PRO A 269 -20.63 -18.14 2.36
C PRO A 269 -20.44 -16.90 1.50
N ALA A 270 -19.63 -17.02 0.45
CA ALA A 270 -19.54 -15.97 -0.56
C ALA A 270 -20.90 -15.75 -1.23
N ASP A 271 -21.16 -14.52 -1.69
CA ASP A 271 -22.39 -14.23 -2.44
C ASP A 271 -22.42 -15.07 -3.73
N PRO A 272 -23.48 -15.87 -3.97
CA PRO A 272 -23.56 -16.76 -5.13
C PRO A 272 -23.59 -16.01 -6.47
N ALA A 273 -23.93 -14.72 -6.49
CA ALA A 273 -23.93 -13.89 -7.68
C ALA A 273 -22.55 -13.29 -7.99
N ALA A 274 -21.56 -13.40 -7.08
CA ALA A 274 -20.20 -13.00 -7.40
C ALA A 274 -19.64 -13.80 -8.58
N ASP A 275 -18.74 -13.22 -9.37
CA ASP A 275 -18.20 -13.85 -10.58
C ASP A 275 -17.43 -15.15 -10.28
N PHE A 276 -16.85 -15.28 -9.08
CA PHE A 276 -16.02 -16.42 -8.66
C PHE A 276 -16.29 -16.87 -7.21
N PRO A 277 -17.52 -17.22 -6.83
CA PRO A 277 -17.89 -17.47 -5.43
C PRO A 277 -17.12 -18.65 -4.80
N ASN A 278 -16.67 -19.59 -5.62
CA ASN A 278 -15.93 -20.78 -5.20
C ASN A 278 -14.40 -20.65 -5.35
N ALA A 279 -13.88 -19.45 -5.62
CA ALA A 279 -12.43 -19.25 -5.70
C ALA A 279 -11.76 -19.56 -4.35
N PRO A 280 -10.52 -20.09 -4.33
CA PRO A 280 -9.79 -20.27 -3.09
C PRO A 280 -9.53 -18.91 -2.40
N LEU A 281 -9.48 -18.92 -1.07
CA LEU A 281 -9.15 -17.72 -0.29
C LEU A 281 -7.66 -17.37 -0.46
N GLU A 282 -7.39 -16.08 -0.52
CA GLU A 282 -6.04 -15.53 -0.49
C GLU A 282 -5.41 -15.69 0.90
N PRO A 283 -4.07 -15.88 0.98
CA PRO A 283 -3.36 -15.69 2.25
C PRO A 283 -3.57 -14.25 2.75
N THR A 284 -3.67 -14.06 4.07
CA THR A 284 -3.82 -12.73 4.65
C THR A 284 -2.55 -12.26 5.34
N ILE A 285 -2.40 -10.94 5.53
CA ILE A 285 -1.26 -10.36 6.27
C ILE A 285 -1.11 -11.03 7.64
N ARG A 286 -2.23 -11.15 8.38
CA ARG A 286 -2.23 -11.76 9.71
C ARG A 286 -1.82 -13.23 9.69
N GLN A 287 -2.34 -14.02 8.74
CA GLN A 287 -1.96 -15.44 8.63
C GLN A 287 -0.49 -15.62 8.28
N VAL A 288 0.03 -14.78 7.37
CA VAL A 288 1.42 -14.86 6.91
C VAL A 288 2.40 -14.42 7.99
N LEU A 289 2.09 -13.36 8.75
CA LEU A 289 2.95 -12.80 9.78
C LEU A 289 2.75 -13.45 11.17
N GLY A 290 1.59 -14.10 11.41
CA GLY A 290 1.28 -14.73 12.70
C GLY A 290 1.23 -13.71 13.84
N GLU A 291 1.85 -14.05 14.96
CA GLU A 291 1.87 -13.23 16.19
C GLU A 291 2.92 -12.10 16.18
N ARG A 292 3.63 -11.90 15.07
CA ARG A 292 4.62 -10.81 14.95
C ARG A 292 3.92 -9.45 15.10
N LYS A 293 4.64 -8.44 15.60
CA LYS A 293 4.23 -7.04 15.44
C LYS A 293 4.40 -6.65 13.98
N TRP A 294 3.45 -5.91 13.44
CA TRP A 294 3.54 -5.53 12.03
C TRP A 294 2.88 -4.18 11.74
N MET A 295 3.33 -3.56 10.67
CA MET A 295 2.68 -2.45 10.01
C MET A 295 2.47 -2.78 8.54
N LEU A 296 1.46 -2.17 7.94
CA LEU A 296 1.13 -2.31 6.53
C LEU A 296 1.28 -0.96 5.84
N PHE A 297 2.09 -0.93 4.80
CA PHE A 297 2.22 0.21 3.90
C PHE A 297 1.62 -0.18 2.56
N GLY A 298 0.45 0.35 2.27
CA GLY A 298 -0.19 0.28 0.96
C GLY A 298 0.52 1.20 -0.04
N LEU A 299 0.21 1.06 -1.32
CA LEU A 299 0.74 1.91 -2.40
C LEU A 299 2.27 2.05 -2.29
N SER A 300 2.93 0.94 -2.04
CA SER A 300 4.37 0.89 -1.75
C SER A 300 5.13 0.44 -2.98
N ASN A 301 6.09 1.26 -3.41
CA ASN A 301 6.93 1.12 -4.59
C ASN A 301 6.16 1.08 -5.93
N ASP A 302 4.84 0.94 -5.87
CA ASP A 302 3.95 0.92 -7.04
C ASP A 302 2.48 1.13 -6.65
N GLU A 303 1.63 1.38 -7.69
CA GLU A 303 0.18 1.43 -7.60
C GLU A 303 -0.42 0.64 -8.78
N VAL A 304 -0.99 -0.53 -8.47
CA VAL A 304 -1.61 -1.42 -9.46
C VAL A 304 -3.14 -1.42 -9.41
N GLY A 305 -3.70 -0.56 -8.57
CA GLY A 305 -5.13 -0.46 -8.28
C GLY A 305 -5.58 -1.39 -7.16
N TYR A 306 -6.87 -1.63 -7.11
CA TYR A 306 -7.50 -2.42 -6.06
C TYR A 306 -7.08 -3.89 -6.08
N LEU A 307 -6.68 -4.39 -4.92
CA LEU A 307 -6.40 -5.80 -4.67
C LEU A 307 -7.63 -6.42 -4.00
N ILE A 308 -8.54 -6.91 -4.83
CA ILE A 308 -9.87 -7.40 -4.45
C ILE A 308 -9.82 -8.91 -4.19
N PRO A 309 -10.34 -9.43 -3.08
CA PRO A 309 -10.52 -10.87 -2.89
C PRO A 309 -11.30 -11.47 -4.07
N LYS A 310 -10.76 -12.51 -4.71
CA LYS A 310 -11.34 -13.06 -5.94
C LYS A 310 -12.79 -13.52 -5.76
N ARG A 311 -13.16 -14.00 -4.57
CA ARG A 311 -14.53 -14.38 -4.23
C ARG A 311 -15.52 -13.21 -4.22
N GLN A 312 -15.04 -11.97 -4.13
CA GLN A 312 -15.86 -10.75 -4.11
C GLN A 312 -15.85 -10.04 -5.46
N TRP A 313 -15.17 -10.57 -6.46
CA TRP A 313 -15.13 -9.99 -7.79
C TRP A 313 -16.50 -10.00 -8.45
N ASP A 314 -16.99 -8.84 -8.92
CA ASP A 314 -18.37 -8.63 -9.30
C ASP A 314 -18.51 -7.69 -10.52
N THR A 315 -18.41 -8.25 -11.72
CA THR A 315 -18.49 -7.50 -12.98
C THR A 315 -19.68 -7.90 -13.86
N ARG A 316 -20.36 -9.00 -13.55
CA ARG A 316 -21.44 -9.60 -14.38
C ARG A 316 -22.78 -9.52 -13.68
N LYS A 317 -23.83 -9.31 -14.47
CA LYS A 317 -25.21 -9.41 -13.95
C LYS A 317 -25.65 -10.88 -13.80
N PRO A 318 -26.46 -11.23 -12.79
CA PRO A 318 -26.87 -10.34 -11.68
C PRO A 318 -25.68 -10.00 -10.79
N TYR A 319 -25.62 -8.74 -10.32
CA TYR A 319 -24.54 -8.33 -9.43
C TYR A 319 -24.74 -8.87 -8.02
N ALA A 320 -23.64 -9.18 -7.36
CA ALA A 320 -23.62 -9.63 -5.98
C ALA A 320 -24.22 -8.59 -5.01
N TYR A 321 -24.59 -9.05 -3.84
CA TYR A 321 -25.13 -8.23 -2.73
C TYR A 321 -26.42 -7.48 -3.08
N GLY A 322 -27.23 -8.00 -4.04
CA GLY A 322 -28.48 -7.35 -4.49
C GLY A 322 -28.30 -6.00 -5.18
N ARG A 323 -27.12 -5.73 -5.71
CA ARG A 323 -26.80 -4.45 -6.36
C ARG A 323 -27.39 -4.36 -7.78
N GLU A 324 -27.71 -3.15 -8.19
CA GLU A 324 -28.18 -2.86 -9.57
C GLU A 324 -27.03 -2.53 -10.52
N LYS A 325 -25.87 -2.14 -9.98
CA LYS A 325 -24.67 -1.72 -10.71
C LYS A 325 -23.43 -2.40 -10.18
N ALA A 326 -22.46 -2.62 -11.07
CA ALA A 326 -21.11 -3.05 -10.69
C ALA A 326 -20.50 -2.14 -9.63
N GLN A 327 -19.62 -2.68 -8.80
CA GLN A 327 -18.90 -1.91 -7.82
C GLN A 327 -17.71 -1.18 -8.47
N TYR A 328 -17.19 -0.16 -7.78
CA TYR A 328 -16.15 0.72 -8.33
C TYR A 328 -14.78 0.03 -8.46
N GLY A 329 -14.44 -0.83 -7.50
CA GLY A 329 -13.09 -1.40 -7.38
C GLY A 329 -12.65 -2.19 -8.61
N GLU A 330 -13.56 -2.97 -9.22
CA GLU A 330 -13.22 -3.83 -10.37
C GLU A 330 -12.78 -3.04 -11.61
N ALA A 331 -13.36 -1.84 -11.81
CA ALA A 331 -12.95 -0.96 -12.90
C ALA A 331 -11.54 -0.38 -12.68
N ASN A 332 -11.06 -0.37 -11.45
CA ASN A 332 -9.79 0.20 -11.02
C ASN A 332 -8.82 -0.86 -10.44
N SER A 333 -8.87 -2.06 -10.96
CA SER A 333 -7.98 -3.18 -10.64
C SER A 333 -7.39 -3.78 -11.91
N CYS A 334 -6.23 -4.39 -11.84
CA CYS A 334 -5.65 -5.15 -12.96
C CYS A 334 -6.53 -6.34 -13.39
N GLY A 335 -7.20 -6.98 -12.43
CA GLY A 335 -8.05 -8.14 -12.67
C GLY A 335 -8.19 -9.05 -11.45
N PRO A 336 -9.05 -10.08 -11.53
CA PRO A 336 -9.41 -10.93 -10.39
C PRO A 336 -8.26 -11.77 -9.82
N GLU A 337 -7.14 -11.91 -10.54
CA GLU A 337 -5.98 -12.68 -10.08
C GLU A 337 -4.98 -11.83 -9.27
N ALA A 338 -5.11 -10.49 -9.29
CA ALA A 338 -4.11 -9.59 -8.72
C ALA A 338 -3.89 -9.81 -7.23
N ALA A 339 -4.96 -9.87 -6.43
CA ALA A 339 -4.88 -10.08 -5.00
C ALA A 339 -4.16 -11.39 -4.64
N MET A 340 -4.56 -12.51 -5.27
CA MET A 340 -3.96 -13.82 -5.01
C MET A 340 -2.45 -13.84 -5.33
N ILE A 341 -2.04 -13.23 -6.45
CA ILE A 341 -0.63 -13.18 -6.86
C ILE A 341 0.18 -12.35 -5.89
N VAL A 342 -0.30 -11.15 -5.53
CA VAL A 342 0.39 -10.25 -4.59
C VAL A 342 0.51 -10.88 -3.21
N MET A 343 -0.57 -11.45 -2.66
CA MET A 343 -0.56 -12.04 -1.32
C MET A 343 0.29 -13.31 -1.24
N LYS A 344 0.31 -14.14 -2.29
CA LYS A 344 1.27 -15.26 -2.38
C LYS A 344 2.71 -14.79 -2.52
N GLY A 345 2.94 -13.71 -3.28
CA GLY A 345 4.25 -13.05 -3.38
C GLY A 345 4.75 -12.57 -2.02
N PHE A 346 3.88 -11.90 -1.26
CA PHE A 346 4.18 -11.46 0.10
C PHE A 346 4.50 -12.63 1.03
N ALA A 347 3.70 -13.70 1.00
CA ALA A 347 3.97 -14.91 1.79
C ALA A 347 5.36 -15.52 1.47
N ARG A 348 5.78 -15.51 0.20
CA ARG A 348 7.12 -15.95 -0.21
C ARG A 348 8.24 -15.02 0.28
N CYS A 349 8.02 -13.70 0.35
CA CYS A 349 8.96 -12.77 0.97
C CYS A 349 9.16 -13.11 2.45
N VAL A 350 8.09 -13.33 3.19
CA VAL A 350 8.16 -13.69 4.61
C VAL A 350 8.85 -15.03 4.82
N ALA A 351 8.54 -16.06 4.01
CA ALA A 351 9.19 -17.37 4.08
C ALA A 351 10.68 -17.31 3.74
N GLY A 352 11.09 -16.44 2.80
CA GLY A 352 12.50 -16.22 2.44
C GLY A 352 13.32 -15.56 3.55
N GLN A 353 12.69 -14.91 4.51
CA GLN A 353 13.38 -14.26 5.62
C GLN A 353 13.92 -15.24 6.67
N GLY A 354 13.49 -16.53 6.74
CA GLY A 354 13.95 -17.55 7.65
C GLY A 354 14.12 -17.11 9.12
N PRO A 355 14.29 -17.97 10.11
CA PRO A 355 14.66 -17.55 11.46
C PRO A 355 16.03 -16.85 11.45
N ALA A 356 16.14 -15.73 12.17
CA ALA A 356 17.31 -14.85 12.21
C ALA A 356 18.62 -15.58 12.59
N GLU A 357 18.53 -16.74 13.24
CA GLU A 357 19.68 -17.53 13.70
C GLU A 357 20.47 -18.23 12.59
N LYS A 358 19.91 -18.40 11.37
CA LYS A 358 20.60 -19.12 10.26
C LYS A 358 21.32 -18.22 9.26
N ARG A 359 21.27 -16.88 9.38
CA ARG A 359 21.86 -15.95 8.40
C ARG A 359 23.34 -15.60 8.63
N GLY A 360 23.94 -16.07 9.72
CA GLY A 360 25.34 -15.73 10.09
C GLY A 360 26.45 -16.51 9.36
N GLN A 361 26.14 -17.49 8.49
CA GLN A 361 27.17 -18.38 7.93
C GLN A 361 27.10 -18.65 6.42
N GLY A 362 26.44 -17.84 5.64
CA GLY A 362 26.34 -18.10 4.20
C GLY A 362 26.45 -16.85 3.34
N GLY A 363 27.65 -16.37 3.04
CA GLY A 363 27.81 -15.24 2.14
C GLY A 363 29.25 -14.88 1.76
N ARG A 364 30.05 -15.84 1.31
CA ARG A 364 31.17 -15.56 0.41
C ARG A 364 30.81 -16.08 -0.97
N ALA A 365 30.55 -15.16 -1.90
CA ALA A 365 30.54 -15.50 -3.31
C ALA A 365 31.94 -15.96 -3.73
N PRO A 366 32.10 -17.04 -4.51
CA PRO A 366 33.39 -17.39 -5.10
C PRO A 366 33.67 -16.34 -6.20
N GLY A 367 34.68 -15.51 -5.95
CA GLY A 367 35.34 -14.76 -7.00
C GLY A 367 36.07 -15.76 -7.92
N GLY A 368 35.59 -15.85 -9.14
CA GLY A 368 36.31 -16.48 -10.24
C GLY A 368 37.06 -15.43 -11.01
N ASP A 369 38.35 -15.38 -10.84
CA ASP A 369 39.29 -14.68 -11.68
C ASP A 369 39.38 -15.41 -13.03
N PRO A 370 39.31 -14.76 -14.20
CA PRO A 370 39.74 -15.41 -15.44
C PRO A 370 41.22 -15.16 -15.62
N ALA A 371 42.00 -16.22 -15.35
CA ALA A 371 43.42 -16.26 -15.72
C ALA A 371 43.52 -16.27 -17.27
N GLU A 372 44.41 -15.42 -17.75
CA GLU A 372 45.12 -15.47 -19.04
C GLU A 372 45.58 -16.87 -19.38
N GLN A 373 45.43 -17.26 -20.62
CA GLN A 373 46.42 -18.03 -21.37
C GLN A 373 46.13 -18.02 -22.86
N ASP A 374 47.17 -17.51 -23.59
CA ASP A 374 47.61 -17.71 -24.95
C ASP A 374 46.65 -17.50 -26.16
#